data_d6af39780085e10749201ccb6949b17f
#
_entry.id   d6af39780085e10749201ccb6949b17f
#
_cell.length_a   1.000
_cell.length_b   1.000
_cell.length_c   1.000
_cell.angle_alpha   90.00
_cell.angle_beta   90.00
_cell.angle_gamma   90.00
#
_symmetry.space_group_name_H-M   'P 1'
#
loop_
_entity.id
_entity.type
_entity.pdbx_description
1 polymer ?
#
loop_
_entity_poly.entity_id
_entity_poly.type
_entity_poly.pdbx_seq_one_letter_code
_entity_poly.pdbx_strand_id
1 'polypeptide(L)'
;MKLTKIAGAILIGMATISTFSYCTSEAKKAGEKTASTNSTKIEEEENLRKPVDTAKYNQILKKLANGDTTGKWPVKKQPYPLDGAILPFKRIVVYYGNLHSKKMGALGEYAPKEMWQKLNAEVKRWEKVDPSTPVQVGLHYIAAVASGTPGRDGKYINRMANSQIDSVLAIAKMRPNTIVFLDLQVALSNIKAELPHIAKYLEMPNVHLGIDPEFSMKDGTIPGKKIGTYDAADLNYVTGYLADIVKKHNLTPKVFVVHRFTKKMVTNYQNIKLRPEVQVVMHMDGWGEPELKKGTYRYFIYSEPVQFTGFKLFYKNDLKKAPNRLMTPEELMKLKPIPSYIQYQ
;
A
#
# COMPACT_ATOMS: atom_id res chain seq x y z
N MET A 1 14.61 12.50 60.65
CA MET A 1 15.77 13.19 61.30
C MET A 1 16.74 13.60 60.21
N LYS A 2 16.97 14.93 60.15
CA LYS A 2 17.94 15.76 59.42
C LYS A 2 17.83 15.88 57.88
N LEU A 3 17.29 17.06 57.56
CA LEU A 3 17.54 17.86 56.35
C LEU A 3 19.03 18.24 56.22
N THR A 4 19.53 18.39 55.02
CA THR A 4 20.58 19.37 54.75
C THR A 4 20.30 20.02 53.36
N LYS A 5 20.00 21.31 53.40
CA LYS A 5 20.00 22.26 52.29
C LYS A 5 21.44 22.68 52.01
N ILE A 6 21.82 22.89 50.79
CA ILE A 6 22.88 23.83 50.38
C ILE A 6 22.44 24.62 49.19
N ALA A 7 22.55 25.98 49.35
CA ALA A 7 22.14 27.04 48.43
C ALA A 7 23.31 27.47 47.54
N GLY A 8 22.96 28.01 46.38
CA GLY A 8 23.45 29.29 45.89
C GLY A 8 24.72 29.36 45.04
N ALA A 9 24.58 29.86 43.83
CA ALA A 9 25.33 31.02 43.34
C ALA A 9 24.82 31.45 41.94
N ILE A 10 24.35 32.68 41.90
CA ILE A 10 24.01 33.48 40.76
C ILE A 10 25.29 34.12 40.24
N LEU A 11 25.56 34.07 38.95
CA LEU A 11 26.57 34.91 38.28
C LEU A 11 25.94 35.63 37.08
N ILE A 12 25.83 36.96 37.25
CA ILE A 12 25.44 37.96 36.26
C ILE A 12 26.70 38.30 35.44
N GLY A 13 26.61 38.27 34.16
CA GLY A 13 27.66 38.69 33.23
C GLY A 13 27.12 39.66 32.19
N MET A 14 27.69 40.88 32.22
CA MET A 14 27.31 42.13 31.54
C MET A 14 27.34 42.08 30.02
N ALA A 15 26.41 42.83 29.44
CA ALA A 15 26.37 43.25 28.04
C ALA A 15 27.47 44.28 27.72
N THR A 16 28.10 44.16 26.59
CA THR A 16 28.87 45.25 25.98
C THR A 16 28.28 45.59 24.61
N ILE A 17 27.73 46.81 24.56
CA ILE A 17 27.26 47.51 23.38
C ILE A 17 28.49 48.16 22.71
N SER A 18 28.72 47.86 21.43
CA SER A 18 29.66 48.64 20.60
C SER A 18 28.93 49.32 19.48
N THR A 19 28.83 50.63 19.65
CA THR A 19 28.39 51.62 18.64
C THR A 19 29.54 51.90 17.66
N PHE A 20 29.25 51.82 16.36
CA PHE A 20 30.11 52.45 15.35
C PHE A 20 29.33 53.44 14.51
N SER A 21 29.97 54.61 14.40
CA SER A 21 29.47 55.86 13.85
C SER A 21 29.39 55.88 12.32
N TYR A 22 28.43 56.66 11.88
CA TYR A 22 28.23 57.18 10.55
C TYR A 22 29.42 58.02 10.05
N CYS A 23 29.76 57.85 8.77
CA CYS A 23 30.44 58.89 7.97
C CYS A 23 29.73 58.99 6.62
N THR A 24 29.12 60.15 6.42
CA THR A 24 28.59 60.65 5.15
C THR A 24 29.73 61.20 4.27
N SER A 25 29.71 60.93 2.96
CA SER A 25 30.29 61.83 1.96
C SER A 25 29.51 61.73 0.64
N GLU A 26 29.20 62.91 0.13
CA GLU A 26 28.35 63.15 -1.04
C GLU A 26 29.05 62.90 -2.41
N ALA A 27 28.17 62.52 -3.34
CA ALA A 27 28.05 62.94 -4.74
C ALA A 27 29.16 62.73 -5.75
N LYS A 28 28.80 61.97 -6.82
CA LYS A 28 28.86 62.47 -8.22
C LYS A 28 28.02 61.56 -9.14
N LYS A 29 27.08 62.19 -9.85
CA LYS A 29 26.29 61.68 -10.95
C LYS A 29 27.22 61.29 -12.14
N ALA A 30 27.00 60.11 -12.75
CA ALA A 30 27.18 59.94 -14.20
C ALA A 30 26.58 58.54 -14.63
N GLY A 31 25.71 58.56 -15.60
CA GLY A 31 25.56 57.48 -16.61
C GLY A 31 24.53 56.39 -16.28
N GLU A 32 23.29 56.62 -16.70
CA GLU A 32 22.34 55.58 -17.01
C GLU A 32 22.94 54.55 -17.96
N LYS A 33 22.97 53.26 -17.53
CA LYS A 33 22.88 52.11 -18.41
C LYS A 33 21.89 51.16 -17.75
N THR A 34 20.73 51.06 -18.37
CA THR A 34 19.70 50.06 -18.12
C THR A 34 20.32 48.66 -18.15
N ALA A 35 20.53 48.07 -16.99
CA ALA A 35 20.77 46.65 -16.86
C ALA A 35 19.40 45.97 -16.71
N SER A 36 18.99 45.34 -17.79
CA SER A 36 17.90 44.39 -17.84
C SER A 36 18.16 43.30 -16.80
N THR A 37 17.45 43.33 -15.68
CA THR A 37 17.36 42.20 -14.77
C THR A 37 16.53 41.12 -15.44
N ASN A 38 17.18 40.24 -16.19
CA ASN A 38 16.64 38.92 -16.47
C ASN A 38 16.51 38.18 -15.14
N SER A 39 15.37 38.31 -14.51
CA SER A 39 14.90 37.32 -13.56
C SER A 39 14.59 36.04 -14.35
N THR A 40 15.59 35.18 -14.49
CA THR A 40 15.35 33.77 -14.82
C THR A 40 14.44 33.21 -13.76
N LYS A 41 13.13 33.22 -14.02
CA LYS A 41 12.22 32.26 -13.43
C LYS A 41 12.78 30.90 -13.84
N ILE A 42 13.42 30.22 -12.90
CA ILE A 42 13.59 28.78 -12.94
C ILE A 42 12.15 28.26 -12.79
N GLU A 43 11.51 28.02 -13.93
CA GLU A 43 10.35 27.16 -13.98
C GLU A 43 10.89 25.81 -13.50
N GLU A 44 10.59 25.45 -12.26
CA GLU A 44 10.57 24.07 -11.83
C GLU A 44 9.56 23.38 -12.76
N GLU A 45 10.01 22.87 -13.90
CA GLU A 45 9.30 21.86 -14.65
C GLU A 45 9.12 20.69 -13.67
N GLU A 46 7.96 20.65 -13.02
CA GLU A 46 7.49 19.47 -12.31
C GLU A 46 7.59 18.32 -13.32
N ASN A 47 8.58 17.47 -13.17
CA ASN A 47 8.83 16.31 -14.02
C ASN A 47 7.77 15.24 -13.74
N LEU A 48 6.51 15.64 -13.93
CA LEU A 48 5.34 14.80 -13.70
C LEU A 48 5.27 13.75 -14.81
N ARG A 49 5.22 12.49 -14.42
CA ARG A 49 5.00 11.38 -15.36
C ARG A 49 3.72 11.62 -16.16
N LYS A 50 3.78 11.36 -17.46
CA LYS A 50 2.61 11.49 -18.36
C LYS A 50 1.54 10.47 -17.97
N PRO A 51 0.26 10.76 -18.24
CA PRO A 51 -0.82 9.77 -18.12
C PRO A 51 -0.59 8.58 -19.05
N VAL A 52 -1.11 7.42 -18.67
CA VAL A 52 -1.11 6.21 -19.51
C VAL A 52 -1.92 6.40 -20.81
N ASP A 53 -1.74 5.47 -21.76
CA ASP A 53 -2.65 5.33 -22.92
C ASP A 53 -4.08 5.10 -22.42
N THR A 54 -4.90 6.16 -22.49
CA THR A 54 -6.25 6.18 -21.95
C THR A 54 -7.21 5.30 -22.72
N ALA A 55 -7.02 5.16 -24.04
CA ALA A 55 -7.86 4.31 -24.88
C ALA A 55 -7.67 2.82 -24.49
N LYS A 56 -6.42 2.39 -24.43
CA LYS A 56 -6.06 1.03 -23.98
C LYS A 56 -6.50 0.77 -22.55
N TYR A 57 -6.29 1.74 -21.64
CA TYR A 57 -6.73 1.65 -20.25
C TYR A 57 -8.24 1.37 -20.16
N ASN A 58 -9.05 2.18 -20.82
CA ASN A 58 -10.51 2.04 -20.83
C ASN A 58 -10.98 0.73 -21.47
N GLN A 59 -10.33 0.27 -22.53
CA GLN A 59 -10.62 -1.02 -23.16
C GLN A 59 -10.41 -2.18 -22.18
N ILE A 60 -9.29 -2.17 -21.44
CA ILE A 60 -9.00 -3.21 -20.45
C ILE A 60 -9.98 -3.13 -19.27
N LEU A 61 -10.31 -1.94 -18.78
CA LEU A 61 -11.32 -1.79 -17.71
C LEU A 61 -12.68 -2.35 -18.14
N LYS A 62 -13.10 -2.13 -19.39
CA LYS A 62 -14.33 -2.71 -19.94
C LYS A 62 -14.26 -4.24 -19.98
N LYS A 63 -13.10 -4.82 -20.37
CA LYS A 63 -12.86 -6.28 -20.30
C LYS A 63 -12.99 -6.78 -18.87
N LEU A 64 -12.35 -6.09 -17.88
CA LEU A 64 -12.40 -6.48 -16.48
C LEU A 64 -13.79 -6.40 -15.86
N ALA A 65 -14.64 -5.49 -16.30
CA ALA A 65 -16.03 -5.41 -15.85
C ALA A 65 -16.84 -6.68 -16.20
N ASN A 66 -16.35 -7.49 -17.14
CA ASN A 66 -16.88 -8.83 -17.49
C ASN A 66 -18.39 -8.81 -17.81
N GLY A 67 -18.82 -7.85 -18.63
CA GLY A 67 -20.24 -7.73 -19.01
C GLY A 67 -21.15 -7.29 -17.85
N ASP A 68 -20.64 -6.47 -16.93
CA ASP A 68 -21.48 -5.85 -15.91
C ASP A 68 -22.49 -4.90 -16.55
N THR A 69 -23.79 -5.12 -16.28
CA THR A 69 -24.91 -4.32 -16.80
C THR A 69 -25.47 -3.36 -15.74
N THR A 70 -25.00 -3.43 -14.50
CA THR A 70 -25.51 -2.59 -13.39
C THR A 70 -24.95 -1.16 -13.43
N GLY A 71 -23.92 -0.92 -14.21
CA GLY A 71 -23.21 0.35 -14.27
C GLY A 71 -22.27 0.62 -13.09
N LYS A 72 -22.07 -0.36 -12.21
CA LYS A 72 -21.11 -0.28 -11.12
C LYS A 72 -19.67 -0.45 -11.61
N TRP A 73 -19.45 -1.31 -12.59
CA TRP A 73 -18.15 -1.63 -13.16
C TRP A 73 -18.11 -1.42 -14.66
N PRO A 74 -17.03 -0.85 -15.22
CA PRO A 74 -15.91 -0.26 -14.46
C PRO A 74 -16.33 1.01 -13.70
N VAL A 75 -15.59 1.37 -12.66
CA VAL A 75 -15.83 2.61 -11.88
C VAL A 75 -15.67 3.82 -12.79
N LYS A 76 -16.72 4.67 -12.88
CA LYS A 76 -16.79 5.73 -13.89
C LYS A 76 -15.95 6.97 -13.58
N LYS A 77 -15.83 7.32 -12.31
CA LYS A 77 -15.14 8.56 -11.88
C LYS A 77 -13.82 8.22 -11.19
N GLN A 78 -12.85 7.73 -11.96
CA GLN A 78 -11.51 7.50 -11.48
C GLN A 78 -10.50 8.26 -12.33
N PRO A 79 -9.42 8.81 -11.72
CA PRO A 79 -8.35 9.42 -12.47
C PRO A 79 -7.60 8.36 -13.28
N TYR A 80 -7.07 8.73 -14.44
CA TYR A 80 -6.10 7.90 -15.10
C TYR A 80 -4.81 7.85 -14.28
N PRO A 81 -4.20 6.68 -14.11
CA PRO A 81 -2.93 6.59 -13.41
C PRO A 81 -1.79 7.21 -14.21
N LEU A 82 -0.70 7.54 -13.54
CA LEU A 82 0.53 7.95 -14.21
C LEU A 82 1.14 6.77 -14.99
N ASP A 83 2.01 7.08 -15.95
CA ASP A 83 2.72 6.07 -16.74
C ASP A 83 3.55 5.11 -15.86
N GLY A 84 3.66 3.87 -16.31
CA GLY A 84 4.27 2.78 -15.54
C GLY A 84 3.33 2.13 -14.52
N ALA A 85 2.03 2.47 -14.52
CA ALA A 85 1.03 1.79 -13.72
C ALA A 85 0.95 0.29 -14.05
N ILE A 86 0.85 -0.53 -13.02
CA ILE A 86 0.76 -2.00 -13.18
C ILE A 86 -0.66 -2.39 -13.61
N LEU A 87 -1.66 -1.88 -12.90
CA LEU A 87 -3.06 -2.18 -13.17
C LEU A 87 -3.66 -1.14 -14.15
N PRO A 88 -4.54 -1.56 -15.04
CA PRO A 88 -5.04 -2.91 -15.31
C PRO A 88 -4.22 -3.68 -16.36
N PHE A 89 -3.05 -3.18 -16.75
CA PHE A 89 -2.23 -3.71 -17.87
C PHE A 89 -1.63 -5.10 -17.59
N LYS A 90 -1.49 -5.44 -16.31
CA LYS A 90 -1.01 -6.73 -15.84
C LYS A 90 -1.91 -7.26 -14.72
N ARG A 91 -1.99 -8.59 -14.58
CA ARG A 91 -2.55 -9.24 -13.39
C ARG A 91 -1.46 -9.46 -12.38
N ILE A 92 -1.68 -9.05 -11.13
CA ILE A 92 -0.72 -9.28 -10.05
C ILE A 92 -1.01 -10.64 -9.41
N VAL A 93 0.02 -11.49 -9.29
CA VAL A 93 -0.06 -12.79 -8.62
C VAL A 93 1.02 -12.87 -7.57
N VAL A 94 0.63 -13.09 -6.31
CA VAL A 94 1.55 -13.04 -5.18
C VAL A 94 1.38 -14.20 -4.21
N TYR A 95 2.47 -14.53 -3.49
CA TYR A 95 2.44 -15.32 -2.27
C TYR A 95 2.45 -14.40 -1.06
N TYR A 96 1.58 -14.73 -0.10
CA TYR A 96 1.39 -14.00 1.15
C TYR A 96 1.98 -14.77 2.33
N GLY A 97 2.52 -14.07 3.33
CA GLY A 97 2.99 -14.70 4.56
C GLY A 97 4.00 -13.87 5.34
N ASN A 98 4.69 -14.56 6.25
CA ASN A 98 5.70 -13.97 7.12
C ASN A 98 6.84 -14.97 7.34
N LEU A 99 8.10 -14.50 7.30
CA LEU A 99 9.28 -15.36 7.40
C LEU A 99 9.49 -15.98 8.79
N HIS A 100 8.89 -15.42 9.85
CA HIS A 100 8.99 -15.95 11.21
C HIS A 100 8.06 -17.13 11.48
N SER A 101 7.00 -17.29 10.67
CA SER A 101 5.99 -18.31 10.94
C SER A 101 5.57 -19.03 9.67
N LYS A 102 5.92 -20.30 9.61
CA LYS A 102 5.46 -21.20 8.54
C LYS A 102 3.94 -21.41 8.47
N LYS A 103 3.21 -20.93 9.50
CA LYS A 103 1.74 -21.05 9.59
C LYS A 103 1.02 -19.83 9.04
N MET A 104 1.74 -18.76 8.67
CA MET A 104 1.14 -17.50 8.25
C MET A 104 1.00 -17.37 6.73
N GLY A 105 1.41 -18.36 5.97
CA GLY A 105 1.22 -18.39 4.53
C GLY A 105 2.39 -18.96 3.74
N ALA A 106 2.18 -19.12 2.44
CA ALA A 106 3.11 -19.73 1.50
C ALA A 106 4.46 -19.00 1.44
N LEU A 107 4.47 -17.66 1.64
CA LEU A 107 5.69 -16.90 1.86
C LEU A 107 6.18 -17.13 3.31
N GLY A 108 7.22 -17.91 3.45
CA GLY A 108 7.80 -18.32 4.74
C GLY A 108 7.48 -19.76 5.14
N GLU A 109 6.45 -20.41 4.57
CA GLU A 109 6.21 -21.84 4.75
C GLU A 109 7.28 -22.69 4.05
N TYR A 110 7.67 -22.27 2.85
CA TYR A 110 8.65 -22.97 2.01
C TYR A 110 9.99 -22.25 1.98
N ALA A 111 11.08 -23.01 1.79
CA ALA A 111 12.37 -22.42 1.47
C ALA A 111 12.28 -21.57 0.17
N PRO A 112 13.07 -20.50 0.02
CA PRO A 112 12.91 -19.56 -1.11
C PRO A 112 12.88 -20.22 -2.50
N LYS A 113 13.73 -21.20 -2.75
CA LYS A 113 13.79 -21.93 -4.03
C LYS A 113 12.47 -22.69 -4.32
N GLU A 114 11.97 -23.41 -3.34
CA GLU A 114 10.71 -24.15 -3.43
C GLU A 114 9.51 -23.20 -3.55
N MET A 115 9.49 -22.15 -2.75
CA MET A 115 8.47 -21.08 -2.81
C MET A 115 8.37 -20.52 -4.24
N TRP A 116 9.51 -20.20 -4.88
CA TRP A 116 9.55 -19.70 -6.24
C TRP A 116 9.07 -20.72 -7.27
N GLN A 117 9.40 -22.01 -7.11
CA GLN A 117 8.90 -23.07 -7.98
C GLN A 117 7.36 -23.15 -7.95
N LYS A 118 6.79 -23.12 -6.75
CA LYS A 118 5.33 -23.16 -6.54
C LYS A 118 4.64 -21.91 -7.08
N LEU A 119 5.14 -20.73 -6.77
CA LEU A 119 4.57 -19.47 -7.27
C LEU A 119 4.63 -19.37 -8.79
N ASN A 120 5.75 -19.80 -9.40
CA ASN A 120 5.87 -19.85 -10.86
C ASN A 120 4.88 -20.85 -11.51
N ALA A 121 4.52 -21.94 -10.82
CA ALA A 121 3.48 -22.84 -11.31
C ALA A 121 2.09 -22.14 -11.32
N GLU A 122 1.76 -21.34 -10.31
CA GLU A 122 0.52 -20.55 -10.32
C GLU A 122 0.55 -19.47 -11.43
N VAL A 123 1.68 -18.80 -11.61
CA VAL A 123 1.85 -17.83 -12.71
C VAL A 123 1.56 -18.47 -14.06
N LYS A 124 2.14 -19.63 -14.34
CA LYS A 124 1.90 -20.37 -15.60
C LYS A 124 0.43 -20.75 -15.79
N ARG A 125 -0.29 -21.10 -14.72
CA ARG A 125 -1.73 -21.35 -14.79
C ARG A 125 -2.50 -20.11 -15.25
N TRP A 126 -2.17 -18.95 -14.68
CA TRP A 126 -2.79 -17.68 -15.06
C TRP A 126 -2.46 -17.28 -16.49
N GLU A 127 -1.21 -17.41 -16.92
CA GLU A 127 -0.77 -17.13 -18.29
C GLU A 127 -1.47 -18.04 -19.31
N LYS A 128 -1.75 -19.29 -18.94
CA LYS A 128 -2.50 -20.24 -19.78
C LYS A 128 -3.98 -19.84 -19.92
N VAL A 129 -4.61 -19.38 -18.86
CA VAL A 129 -6.06 -19.06 -18.83
C VAL A 129 -6.35 -17.67 -19.43
N ASP A 130 -5.48 -16.70 -19.23
CA ASP A 130 -5.61 -15.35 -19.81
C ASP A 130 -4.27 -14.88 -20.42
N PRO A 131 -3.91 -15.43 -21.59
CA PRO A 131 -2.63 -15.11 -22.24
C PRO A 131 -2.55 -13.65 -22.71
N SER A 132 -3.68 -12.95 -22.79
CA SER A 132 -3.73 -11.55 -23.19
C SER A 132 -3.39 -10.57 -22.06
N THR A 133 -3.31 -11.04 -20.81
CA THR A 133 -2.99 -10.22 -19.65
C THR A 133 -1.69 -10.72 -19.01
N PRO A 134 -0.56 -10.03 -19.23
CA PRO A 134 0.72 -10.40 -18.62
C PRO A 134 0.63 -10.50 -17.10
N VAL A 135 1.38 -11.40 -16.49
CA VAL A 135 1.41 -11.55 -15.03
C VAL A 135 2.56 -10.74 -14.43
N GLN A 136 2.23 -9.88 -13.47
CA GLN A 136 3.19 -9.26 -12.56
C GLN A 136 3.30 -10.11 -11.30
N VAL A 137 4.47 -10.67 -11.07
CA VAL A 137 4.71 -11.51 -9.88
C VAL A 137 5.15 -10.65 -8.70
N GLY A 138 4.72 -11.04 -7.51
CA GLY A 138 5.12 -10.37 -6.29
C GLY A 138 5.14 -11.26 -5.05
N LEU A 139 5.72 -10.71 -3.99
CA LEU A 139 5.68 -11.26 -2.64
C LEU A 139 4.91 -10.27 -1.75
N HIS A 140 3.99 -10.77 -0.92
CA HIS A 140 3.20 -9.94 0.00
C HIS A 140 3.55 -10.33 1.43
N TYR A 141 4.39 -9.52 2.08
CA TYR A 141 4.99 -9.79 3.35
C TYR A 141 4.30 -9.03 4.47
N ILE A 142 3.92 -9.72 5.55
CA ILE A 142 3.33 -9.08 6.73
C ILE A 142 4.44 -8.43 7.54
N ALA A 143 4.63 -7.13 7.37
CA ALA A 143 5.68 -6.35 8.02
C ALA A 143 5.32 -5.91 9.45
N ALA A 144 4.03 -5.87 9.78
CA ALA A 144 3.53 -5.68 11.13
C ALA A 144 2.37 -6.64 11.37
N VAL A 145 2.49 -7.47 12.41
CA VAL A 145 1.58 -8.58 12.72
C VAL A 145 0.81 -8.24 14.00
N ALA A 146 -0.52 -8.26 13.93
CA ALA A 146 -1.37 -8.17 15.12
C ALA A 146 -1.16 -9.40 16.03
N SER A 147 -1.15 -9.19 17.33
CA SER A 147 -0.86 -10.21 18.33
C SER A 147 -1.97 -10.31 19.39
N GLY A 148 -2.15 -11.48 19.96
CA GLY A 148 -3.01 -11.67 21.13
C GLY A 148 -2.36 -11.20 22.45
N THR A 149 -1.07 -10.82 22.43
CA THR A 149 -0.30 -10.33 23.58
C THR A 149 0.07 -8.86 23.41
N PRO A 150 0.13 -8.07 24.51
CA PRO A 150 0.27 -6.61 24.44
C PRO A 150 1.59 -6.12 23.82
N GLY A 151 2.65 -6.94 23.83
CA GLY A 151 3.97 -6.49 23.44
C GLY A 151 4.58 -5.48 24.43
N ARG A 152 5.72 -4.86 24.07
CA ARG A 152 6.42 -3.92 24.94
C ARG A 152 5.70 -2.57 25.07
N ASP A 153 4.99 -2.15 24.04
CA ASP A 153 4.29 -0.86 23.95
C ASP A 153 2.79 -0.97 24.27
N GLY A 154 2.30 -2.14 24.64
CA GLY A 154 0.89 -2.38 24.92
C GLY A 154 -0.03 -2.32 23.71
N LYS A 155 0.52 -2.25 22.47
CA LYS A 155 -0.25 -2.05 21.24
C LYS A 155 -0.70 -3.34 20.56
N TYR A 156 -0.34 -4.51 21.09
CA TYR A 156 -0.70 -5.81 20.50
C TYR A 156 -0.23 -5.98 19.05
N ILE A 157 0.97 -5.44 18.75
CA ILE A 157 1.57 -5.44 17.42
C ILE A 157 3.03 -5.90 17.50
N ASN A 158 3.41 -6.81 16.60
CA ASN A 158 4.78 -7.24 16.40
C ASN A 158 5.29 -6.64 15.08
N ARG A 159 6.12 -5.62 15.17
CA ARG A 159 6.77 -5.01 14.00
C ARG A 159 7.99 -5.84 13.63
N MET A 160 8.05 -6.23 12.37
CA MET A 160 9.19 -6.97 11.85
C MET A 160 10.42 -6.08 11.76
N ALA A 161 11.57 -6.62 12.16
CA ALA A 161 12.85 -5.90 12.04
C ALA A 161 13.18 -5.58 10.58
N ASN A 162 13.87 -4.47 10.34
CA ASN A 162 14.32 -4.09 9.01
C ASN A 162 15.08 -5.22 8.29
N SER A 163 15.95 -5.94 9.00
CA SER A 163 16.69 -7.09 8.46
C SER A 163 15.81 -8.18 7.85
N GLN A 164 14.56 -8.30 8.32
CA GLN A 164 13.63 -9.28 7.77
C GLN A 164 12.93 -8.76 6.52
N ILE A 165 12.59 -7.46 6.48
CA ILE A 165 12.12 -6.82 5.26
C ILE A 165 13.22 -6.90 4.20
N ASP A 166 14.48 -6.64 4.57
CA ASP A 166 15.64 -6.76 3.69
C ASP A 166 15.80 -8.21 3.16
N SER A 167 15.51 -9.22 4.00
CA SER A 167 15.52 -10.62 3.59
C SER A 167 14.45 -10.92 2.54
N VAL A 168 13.23 -10.37 2.70
CA VAL A 168 12.17 -10.52 1.69
C VAL A 168 12.57 -9.85 0.38
N LEU A 169 13.17 -8.67 0.44
CA LEU A 169 13.69 -7.97 -0.75
C LEU A 169 14.80 -8.77 -1.43
N ALA A 170 15.66 -9.43 -0.66
CA ALA A 170 16.68 -10.34 -1.21
C ALA A 170 16.05 -11.57 -1.88
N ILE A 171 15.02 -12.17 -1.28
CA ILE A 171 14.25 -13.26 -1.90
C ILE A 171 13.57 -12.77 -3.18
N ALA A 172 12.99 -11.57 -3.20
CA ALA A 172 12.37 -10.99 -4.39
C ALA A 172 13.37 -10.80 -5.54
N LYS A 173 14.61 -10.42 -5.25
CA LYS A 173 15.69 -10.28 -6.25
C LYS A 173 16.09 -11.60 -6.92
N MET A 174 15.76 -12.76 -6.35
CA MET A 174 16.01 -14.05 -7.00
C MET A 174 15.23 -14.23 -8.31
N ARG A 175 14.18 -13.42 -8.52
CA ARG A 175 13.41 -13.37 -9.77
C ARG A 175 13.30 -11.93 -10.27
N PRO A 176 13.79 -11.61 -11.48
CA PRO A 176 13.72 -10.27 -12.05
C PRO A 176 12.29 -9.71 -12.08
N ASN A 177 12.16 -8.39 -11.96
CA ASN A 177 10.88 -7.68 -12.02
C ASN A 177 9.85 -8.09 -10.96
N THR A 178 10.29 -8.67 -9.85
CA THR A 178 9.41 -9.00 -8.72
C THR A 178 9.07 -7.74 -7.92
N ILE A 179 7.78 -7.55 -7.63
CA ILE A 179 7.31 -6.51 -6.72
C ILE A 179 7.12 -7.08 -5.31
N VAL A 180 7.18 -6.20 -4.30
CA VAL A 180 6.98 -6.58 -2.91
C VAL A 180 5.88 -5.71 -2.31
N PHE A 181 4.95 -6.32 -1.60
CA PHE A 181 4.00 -5.62 -0.75
C PHE A 181 4.44 -5.76 0.70
N LEU A 182 4.41 -4.66 1.45
CA LEU A 182 4.54 -4.67 2.90
C LEU A 182 3.16 -4.48 3.49
N ASP A 183 2.70 -5.46 4.27
CA ASP A 183 1.36 -5.47 4.86
C ASP A 183 1.39 -5.05 6.32
N LEU A 184 0.43 -4.20 6.74
CA LEU A 184 0.34 -3.67 8.09
C LEU A 184 -0.97 -4.08 8.76
N GLN A 185 -0.83 -4.84 9.86
CA GLN A 185 -1.88 -5.12 10.83
C GLN A 185 -1.61 -4.26 12.07
N VAL A 186 -2.35 -3.17 12.24
CA VAL A 186 -1.98 -2.11 13.21
C VAL A 186 -2.42 -2.37 14.66
N ALA A 187 -3.27 -3.36 14.89
CA ALA A 187 -3.78 -3.73 16.21
C ALA A 187 -4.36 -2.54 17.01
N LEU A 188 -3.89 -2.26 18.22
CA LEU A 188 -4.27 -1.08 19.04
C LEU A 188 -3.45 0.17 18.71
N SER A 189 -2.58 0.11 17.69
CA SER A 189 -1.95 1.29 17.11
C SER A 189 -2.88 1.89 16.04
N ASN A 190 -2.34 2.64 15.12
CA ASN A 190 -3.07 3.21 13.98
C ASN A 190 -2.17 3.37 12.77
N ILE A 191 -2.77 3.50 11.58
CA ILE A 191 -2.00 3.54 10.33
C ILE A 191 -1.07 4.77 10.23
N LYS A 192 -1.42 5.89 10.86
CA LYS A 192 -0.58 7.10 10.83
C LYS A 192 0.72 6.90 11.62
N ALA A 193 0.66 6.14 12.70
CA ALA A 193 1.83 5.79 13.51
C ALA A 193 2.69 4.69 12.86
N GLU A 194 2.05 3.71 12.21
CA GLU A 194 2.78 2.54 11.69
C GLU A 194 3.41 2.77 10.30
N LEU A 195 2.77 3.55 9.45
CA LEU A 195 3.24 3.78 8.08
C LEU A 195 4.66 4.38 7.99
N PRO A 196 5.07 5.34 8.84
CA PRO A 196 6.43 5.88 8.84
C PRO A 196 7.53 4.84 9.13
N HIS A 197 7.23 3.75 9.84
CA HIS A 197 8.22 2.70 10.14
C HIS A 197 8.73 1.97 8.89
N ILE A 198 7.92 1.95 7.82
CA ILE A 198 8.27 1.31 6.54
C ILE A 198 8.50 2.32 5.41
N ALA A 199 8.48 3.62 5.68
CA ALA A 199 8.56 4.69 4.68
C ALA A 199 9.72 4.53 3.71
N LYS A 200 10.95 4.27 4.23
CA LYS A 200 12.15 4.08 3.41
C LYS A 200 12.03 2.96 2.38
N TYR A 201 11.22 1.94 2.66
CA TYR A 201 10.97 0.86 1.72
C TYR A 201 9.94 1.25 0.67
N LEU A 202 8.93 2.04 1.05
CA LEU A 202 7.93 2.56 0.11
C LEU A 202 8.52 3.55 -0.91
N GLU A 203 9.69 4.13 -0.63
CA GLU A 203 10.46 4.95 -1.57
C GLU A 203 11.12 4.10 -2.69
N MET A 204 11.18 2.77 -2.53
CA MET A 204 11.69 1.86 -3.57
C MET A 204 10.63 1.65 -4.67
N PRO A 205 10.98 1.68 -5.96
CA PRO A 205 10.00 1.62 -7.05
C PRO A 205 9.18 0.33 -7.09
N ASN A 206 9.75 -0.78 -6.64
CA ASN A 206 9.11 -2.10 -6.66
C ASN A 206 8.44 -2.49 -5.32
N VAL A 207 8.36 -1.56 -4.34
CA VAL A 207 7.71 -1.82 -3.05
C VAL A 207 6.38 -1.09 -2.98
N HIS A 208 5.34 -1.83 -2.61
CA HIS A 208 3.95 -1.43 -2.53
C HIS A 208 3.40 -1.67 -1.12
N LEU A 209 2.14 -1.34 -0.87
CA LEU A 209 1.55 -1.40 0.47
C LEU A 209 0.30 -2.27 0.50
N GLY A 210 0.17 -3.06 1.58
CA GLY A 210 -1.08 -3.69 2.02
C GLY A 210 -1.48 -3.20 3.39
N ILE A 211 -2.78 -3.16 3.68
CA ILE A 211 -3.32 -2.99 5.03
C ILE A 211 -4.43 -3.97 5.29
N ASP A 212 -4.52 -4.41 6.54
CA ASP A 212 -5.55 -5.36 6.95
C ASP A 212 -6.51 -4.73 7.97
N PRO A 213 -7.69 -4.27 7.52
CA PRO A 213 -8.71 -3.68 8.39
C PRO A 213 -9.20 -4.63 9.49
N GLU A 214 -9.13 -5.97 9.29
CA GLU A 214 -9.52 -6.96 10.30
C GLU A 214 -8.86 -6.68 11.65
N PHE A 215 -7.62 -6.21 11.62
CA PHE A 215 -6.82 -5.94 12.80
C PHE A 215 -6.67 -4.45 13.13
N SER A 216 -7.52 -3.56 12.64
CA SER A 216 -7.55 -2.15 13.05
C SER A 216 -8.54 -1.97 14.21
N MET A 217 -8.03 -2.09 15.44
CA MET A 217 -8.83 -2.20 16.66
C MET A 217 -9.07 -0.82 17.30
N LYS A 218 -9.83 0.04 16.63
CA LYS A 218 -10.08 1.43 17.06
C LYS A 218 -10.82 1.58 18.40
N ASP A 219 -11.54 0.54 18.81
CA ASP A 219 -12.30 0.51 20.06
C ASP A 219 -11.52 -0.09 21.24
N GLY A 220 -10.23 -0.40 21.06
CA GLY A 220 -9.39 -0.97 22.12
C GLY A 220 -9.56 -2.48 22.32
N THR A 221 -10.38 -3.15 21.53
CA THR A 221 -10.55 -4.61 21.62
C THR A 221 -9.26 -5.33 21.24
N ILE A 222 -8.91 -6.40 21.95
CA ILE A 222 -7.75 -7.23 21.63
C ILE A 222 -7.92 -7.86 20.24
N PRO A 223 -6.89 -7.84 19.35
CA PRO A 223 -6.94 -8.46 18.04
C PRO A 223 -7.40 -9.93 18.08
N GLY A 224 -8.20 -10.34 17.11
CA GLY A 224 -8.78 -11.68 17.01
C GLY A 224 -10.03 -11.93 17.86
N LYS A 225 -10.42 -11.01 18.75
CA LYS A 225 -11.69 -11.07 19.48
C LYS A 225 -12.86 -10.46 18.70
N LYS A 226 -12.56 -9.58 17.76
CA LYS A 226 -13.51 -8.87 16.91
C LYS A 226 -12.83 -8.52 15.58
N ILE A 227 -13.61 -8.35 14.54
CA ILE A 227 -13.14 -7.82 13.26
C ILE A 227 -13.04 -6.30 13.38
N GLY A 228 -11.89 -5.75 13.05
CA GLY A 228 -11.60 -4.33 13.07
C GLY A 228 -12.17 -3.56 11.88
N THR A 229 -11.79 -2.29 11.76
CA THR A 229 -12.34 -1.38 10.75
C THR A 229 -11.37 -0.26 10.37
N TYR A 230 -11.38 0.13 9.10
CA TYR A 230 -10.90 1.42 8.61
C TYR A 230 -12.05 2.22 8.02
N ASP A 231 -11.98 3.53 8.19
CA ASP A 231 -12.87 4.46 7.49
C ASP A 231 -12.19 4.98 6.20
N ALA A 232 -12.99 5.49 5.26
CA ALA A 232 -12.45 6.15 4.08
C ALA A 232 -11.43 7.24 4.40
N ALA A 233 -11.54 7.91 5.55
CA ALA A 233 -10.58 8.92 6.00
C ALA A 233 -9.18 8.31 6.27
N ASP A 234 -9.12 7.08 6.82
CA ASP A 234 -7.85 6.36 7.01
C ASP A 234 -7.21 6.00 5.66
N LEU A 235 -8.04 5.48 4.73
CA LEU A 235 -7.56 5.12 3.39
C LEU A 235 -7.11 6.36 2.61
N ASN A 236 -7.80 7.48 2.78
CA ASN A 236 -7.43 8.76 2.16
C ASN A 236 -6.10 9.31 2.70
N TYR A 237 -5.83 9.11 3.99
CA TYR A 237 -4.51 9.40 4.55
C TYR A 237 -3.42 8.55 3.88
N VAL A 238 -3.64 7.23 3.78
CA VAL A 238 -2.67 6.31 3.14
C VAL A 238 -2.44 6.67 1.67
N THR A 239 -3.51 6.89 0.90
CA THR A 239 -3.37 7.24 -0.53
C THR A 239 -2.69 8.59 -0.71
N GLY A 240 -2.92 9.56 0.19
CA GLY A 240 -2.19 10.84 0.21
C GLY A 240 -0.70 10.63 0.46
N TYR A 241 -0.36 9.90 1.51
CA TYR A 241 1.02 9.58 1.88
C TYR A 241 1.79 8.88 0.75
N LEU A 242 1.17 7.89 0.11
CA LEU A 242 1.77 7.19 -1.04
C LEU A 242 1.93 8.10 -2.26
N ALA A 243 0.95 8.99 -2.51
CA ALA A 243 1.03 9.95 -3.60
C ALA A 243 2.18 10.95 -3.41
N ASP A 244 2.40 11.41 -2.18
CA ASP A 244 3.52 12.30 -1.85
C ASP A 244 4.87 11.61 -2.05
N ILE A 245 5.00 10.32 -1.67
CA ILE A 245 6.20 9.51 -1.96
C ILE A 245 6.42 9.38 -3.48
N VAL A 246 5.38 9.07 -4.24
CA VAL A 246 5.46 8.91 -5.70
C VAL A 246 5.95 10.20 -6.35
N LYS A 247 5.39 11.35 -5.98
CA LYS A 247 5.78 12.67 -6.49
C LYS A 247 7.20 13.02 -6.10
N LYS A 248 7.52 12.93 -4.81
CA LYS A 248 8.85 13.29 -4.27
C LYS A 248 9.99 12.51 -4.91
N HIS A 249 9.77 11.23 -5.19
CA HIS A 249 10.81 10.32 -5.71
C HIS A 249 10.63 9.98 -7.20
N ASN A 250 9.71 10.66 -7.91
CA ASN A 250 9.37 10.42 -9.32
C ASN A 250 9.17 8.93 -9.64
N LEU A 251 8.35 8.24 -8.82
CA LEU A 251 8.11 6.81 -8.94
C LEU A 251 6.94 6.51 -9.88
N THR A 252 6.85 5.26 -10.33
CA THR A 252 5.61 4.71 -10.91
C THR A 252 4.52 4.61 -9.84
N PRO A 253 3.23 4.59 -10.23
CA PRO A 253 2.14 4.47 -9.27
C PRO A 253 2.31 3.30 -8.31
N LYS A 254 2.02 3.54 -7.04
CA LYS A 254 1.98 2.50 -6.02
C LYS A 254 0.68 1.71 -6.10
N VAL A 255 0.74 0.39 -5.89
CA VAL A 255 -0.45 -0.43 -5.67
C VAL A 255 -0.71 -0.49 -4.18
N PHE A 256 -1.95 -0.19 -3.79
CA PHE A 256 -2.41 -0.19 -2.41
C PHE A 256 -3.51 -1.24 -2.23
N VAL A 257 -3.22 -2.30 -1.49
CA VAL A 257 -4.12 -3.43 -1.24
C VAL A 257 -4.82 -3.25 0.10
N VAL A 258 -6.15 -3.30 0.09
CA VAL A 258 -7.01 -3.23 1.29
C VAL A 258 -7.75 -4.54 1.43
N HIS A 259 -7.44 -5.33 2.46
CA HIS A 259 -8.08 -6.60 2.75
C HIS A 259 -9.53 -6.39 3.19
N ARG A 260 -10.45 -7.22 2.70
CA ARG A 260 -11.87 -7.08 3.02
C ARG A 260 -12.66 -8.37 2.83
N PHE A 261 -13.39 -8.79 3.84
CA PHE A 261 -14.35 -9.91 3.75
C PHE A 261 -15.65 -9.65 4.51
N THR A 262 -15.81 -8.47 5.13
CA THR A 262 -17.09 -8.01 5.70
C THR A 262 -17.34 -6.54 5.36
N LYS A 263 -18.62 -6.12 5.48
CA LYS A 263 -19.02 -4.75 5.18
C LYS A 263 -18.33 -3.73 6.10
N LYS A 264 -18.25 -4.04 7.41
CA LYS A 264 -17.74 -3.10 8.42
C LYS A 264 -16.21 -2.95 8.42
N MET A 265 -15.48 -3.80 7.70
CA MET A 265 -14.02 -3.64 7.58
C MET A 265 -13.63 -2.34 6.87
N VAL A 266 -14.47 -1.85 5.94
CA VAL A 266 -14.27 -0.56 5.28
C VAL A 266 -15.58 0.21 5.32
N THR A 267 -15.60 1.36 6.01
CA THR A 267 -16.77 2.23 6.09
C THR A 267 -16.63 3.44 5.16
N ASN A 268 -17.77 3.99 4.72
CA ASN A 268 -17.82 5.16 3.86
C ASN A 268 -17.00 5.04 2.56
N TYR A 269 -16.97 3.84 1.95
CA TYR A 269 -16.13 3.53 0.79
C TYR A 269 -16.32 4.52 -0.37
N GLN A 270 -17.50 5.14 -0.52
CA GLN A 270 -17.80 6.14 -1.54
C GLN A 270 -16.96 7.42 -1.40
N ASN A 271 -16.43 7.66 -0.20
CA ASN A 271 -15.61 8.83 0.12
C ASN A 271 -14.10 8.56 -0.05
N ILE A 272 -13.72 7.39 -0.56
CA ILE A 272 -12.32 7.07 -0.88
C ILE A 272 -11.88 7.92 -2.07
N LYS A 273 -10.82 8.71 -1.88
CA LYS A 273 -10.24 9.59 -2.90
C LYS A 273 -9.21 8.81 -3.73
N LEU A 274 -9.53 8.55 -4.98
CA LEU A 274 -8.60 7.95 -5.93
C LEU A 274 -7.62 9.01 -6.45
N ARG A 275 -6.38 8.59 -6.73
CA ARG A 275 -5.27 9.46 -7.15
C ARG A 275 -4.51 8.85 -8.32
N PRO A 276 -3.95 9.64 -9.25
CA PRO A 276 -3.13 9.12 -10.35
C PRO A 276 -1.90 8.31 -9.87
N GLU A 277 -1.36 8.67 -8.72
CA GLU A 277 -0.16 8.08 -8.13
C GLU A 277 -0.42 6.74 -7.42
N VAL A 278 -1.70 6.38 -7.16
CA VAL A 278 -2.04 5.22 -6.32
C VAL A 278 -3.17 4.40 -6.93
N GLN A 279 -2.93 3.11 -7.08
CA GLN A 279 -3.88 2.13 -7.59
C GLN A 279 -4.48 1.33 -6.43
N VAL A 280 -5.72 1.58 -6.08
CA VAL A 280 -6.40 0.95 -4.92
C VAL A 280 -7.02 -0.38 -5.32
N VAL A 281 -6.69 -1.43 -4.58
CA VAL A 281 -7.26 -2.78 -4.74
C VAL A 281 -8.09 -3.14 -3.52
N MET A 282 -9.41 -3.30 -3.70
CA MET A 282 -10.27 -3.94 -2.70
C MET A 282 -10.13 -5.45 -2.82
N HIS A 283 -9.47 -6.06 -1.84
CA HIS A 283 -9.03 -7.44 -1.88
C HIS A 283 -9.93 -8.35 -1.05
N MET A 284 -10.69 -9.25 -1.71
CA MET A 284 -11.51 -10.24 -1.02
C MET A 284 -10.62 -11.24 -0.28
N ASP A 285 -10.66 -11.22 1.04
CA ASP A 285 -9.80 -11.99 1.96
C ASP A 285 -10.56 -13.01 2.81
N GLY A 286 -11.78 -13.38 2.43
CA GLY A 286 -12.53 -14.44 3.09
C GLY A 286 -12.06 -15.84 2.68
N TRP A 287 -11.91 -16.75 3.65
CA TRP A 287 -11.67 -18.17 3.37
C TRP A 287 -12.95 -18.99 3.37
N GLY A 288 -12.93 -20.14 2.70
CA GLY A 288 -14.06 -21.08 2.65
C GLY A 288 -14.20 -21.76 1.30
N GLU A 289 -15.27 -22.49 1.14
CA GLU A 289 -15.63 -23.16 -0.11
C GLU A 289 -15.97 -22.13 -1.22
N PRO A 290 -15.92 -22.54 -2.50
CA PRO A 290 -16.08 -21.64 -3.66
C PRO A 290 -17.35 -20.77 -3.61
N GLU A 291 -18.49 -21.30 -3.22
CA GLU A 291 -19.75 -20.54 -3.23
C GLU A 291 -19.79 -19.46 -2.14
N LEU A 292 -19.28 -19.76 -0.93
CA LEU A 292 -19.13 -18.77 0.13
C LEU A 292 -18.20 -17.63 -0.33
N LYS A 293 -17.09 -17.96 -0.97
CA LYS A 293 -16.12 -16.96 -1.46
C LYS A 293 -16.71 -16.11 -2.60
N LYS A 294 -17.44 -16.69 -3.54
CA LYS A 294 -18.18 -15.95 -4.57
C LYS A 294 -19.23 -15.02 -3.95
N GLY A 295 -19.93 -15.50 -2.91
CA GLY A 295 -20.88 -14.70 -2.14
C GLY A 295 -20.21 -13.51 -1.47
N THR A 296 -19.12 -13.74 -0.74
CA THR A 296 -18.30 -12.70 -0.08
C THR A 296 -17.80 -11.66 -1.09
N TYR A 297 -17.26 -12.10 -2.23
CA TYR A 297 -16.83 -11.22 -3.30
C TYR A 297 -17.98 -10.35 -3.83
N ARG A 298 -19.14 -10.97 -4.10
CA ARG A 298 -20.32 -10.25 -4.60
C ARG A 298 -20.85 -9.24 -3.59
N TYR A 299 -20.95 -9.61 -2.29
CA TYR A 299 -21.56 -8.76 -1.28
C TYR A 299 -20.67 -7.61 -0.81
N PHE A 300 -19.35 -7.80 -0.75
CA PHE A 300 -18.46 -6.83 -0.10
C PHE A 300 -17.46 -6.17 -1.06
N ILE A 301 -17.25 -6.74 -2.25
CA ILE A 301 -16.34 -6.19 -3.24
C ILE A 301 -17.11 -5.63 -4.44
N TYR A 302 -17.89 -6.48 -5.12
CA TYR A 302 -18.65 -6.06 -6.29
C TYR A 302 -19.69 -4.97 -5.98
N SER A 303 -20.43 -5.12 -4.88
CA SER A 303 -21.53 -4.20 -4.52
C SER A 303 -21.03 -2.82 -4.07
N GLU A 304 -19.79 -2.72 -3.62
CA GLU A 304 -19.15 -1.50 -3.12
C GLU A 304 -17.90 -1.16 -3.94
N PRO A 305 -18.08 -0.68 -5.19
CA PRO A 305 -16.98 -0.45 -6.12
C PRO A 305 -16.08 0.70 -5.69
N VAL A 306 -14.74 0.50 -5.79
CA VAL A 306 -13.74 1.54 -5.52
C VAL A 306 -12.86 1.78 -6.74
N GLN A 307 -11.96 0.85 -7.10
CA GLN A 307 -11.11 0.99 -8.30
C GLN A 307 -10.77 -0.37 -8.92
N PHE A 308 -9.92 -1.16 -8.29
CA PHE A 308 -9.57 -2.52 -8.72
C PHE A 308 -9.98 -3.53 -7.66
N THR A 309 -10.03 -4.80 -8.03
CA THR A 309 -10.41 -5.88 -7.13
C THR A 309 -9.33 -6.94 -7.05
N GLY A 310 -9.28 -7.60 -5.89
CA GLY A 310 -8.41 -8.74 -5.67
C GLY A 310 -9.16 -9.92 -5.06
N PHE A 311 -8.53 -11.11 -5.12
CA PHE A 311 -9.08 -12.35 -4.61
C PHE A 311 -8.00 -13.21 -3.96
N LYS A 312 -8.24 -13.65 -2.72
CA LYS A 312 -7.33 -14.49 -1.95
C LYS A 312 -7.73 -15.95 -2.03
N LEU A 313 -6.75 -16.82 -2.11
CA LEU A 313 -6.89 -18.28 -2.12
C LEU A 313 -6.04 -18.86 -0.99
N PHE A 314 -6.66 -19.67 -0.13
CA PHE A 314 -6.00 -20.24 1.04
C PHE A 314 -5.77 -21.73 0.83
N TYR A 315 -4.53 -22.14 0.60
CA TYR A 315 -4.16 -23.54 0.31
C TYR A 315 -4.66 -24.53 1.37
N LYS A 316 -4.83 -24.10 2.61
CA LYS A 316 -5.28 -24.98 3.70
C LYS A 316 -6.73 -24.70 4.11
N ASN A 317 -7.09 -23.43 4.25
CA ASN A 317 -8.39 -23.08 4.83
C ASN A 317 -9.56 -23.27 3.85
N ASP A 318 -9.36 -23.02 2.55
CA ASP A 318 -10.39 -23.22 1.55
C ASP A 318 -10.72 -24.72 1.33
N LEU A 319 -9.83 -25.61 1.80
CA LEU A 319 -10.02 -27.06 1.69
C LEU A 319 -10.78 -27.68 2.88
N LYS A 320 -11.14 -26.91 3.90
CA LYS A 320 -11.76 -27.43 5.13
C LYS A 320 -13.21 -27.86 4.96
N LYS A 321 -13.88 -27.38 3.91
CA LYS A 321 -15.28 -27.73 3.60
C LYS A 321 -15.40 -28.22 2.16
N ALA A 322 -16.38 -29.09 1.90
CA ALA A 322 -16.68 -29.54 0.55
C ALA A 322 -16.89 -28.34 -0.40
N PRO A 323 -16.39 -28.41 -1.62
CA PRO A 323 -15.78 -29.56 -2.33
C PRO A 323 -14.27 -29.77 -2.06
N ASN A 324 -13.70 -29.22 -0.98
CA ASN A 324 -12.31 -29.42 -0.54
C ASN A 324 -11.28 -29.10 -1.63
N ARG A 325 -11.48 -28.02 -2.36
CA ARG A 325 -10.60 -27.54 -3.42
C ARG A 325 -10.53 -26.01 -3.48
N LEU A 326 -9.46 -25.49 -4.04
CA LEU A 326 -9.35 -24.09 -4.40
C LEU A 326 -10.26 -23.76 -5.59
N MET A 327 -10.68 -22.51 -5.68
CA MET A 327 -11.19 -21.96 -6.95
C MET A 327 -10.05 -21.89 -7.97
N THR A 328 -10.39 -22.23 -9.22
CA THR A 328 -9.42 -22.19 -10.33
C THR A 328 -9.35 -20.80 -10.97
N PRO A 329 -8.27 -20.50 -11.72
CA PRO A 329 -8.21 -19.25 -12.49
C PRO A 329 -9.41 -19.08 -13.44
N GLU A 330 -9.91 -20.14 -14.09
CA GLU A 330 -11.07 -20.12 -14.96
C GLU A 330 -12.37 -19.71 -14.22
N GLU A 331 -12.51 -20.15 -12.99
CA GLU A 331 -13.64 -19.74 -12.12
C GLU A 331 -13.53 -18.27 -11.73
N LEU A 332 -12.32 -17.80 -11.41
CA LEU A 332 -12.07 -16.41 -11.06
C LEU A 332 -12.28 -15.47 -12.26
N MET A 333 -11.97 -15.93 -13.48
CA MET A 333 -12.26 -15.20 -14.72
C MET A 333 -13.77 -15.02 -15.00
N LYS A 334 -14.64 -15.79 -14.34
CA LYS A 334 -16.10 -15.64 -14.46
C LYS A 334 -16.68 -14.62 -13.48
N LEU A 335 -15.89 -14.13 -12.52
CA LEU A 335 -16.36 -13.13 -11.55
C LEU A 335 -16.58 -11.76 -12.23
N LYS A 336 -17.43 -10.96 -11.61
CA LYS A 336 -17.71 -9.58 -12.01
C LYS A 336 -17.38 -8.63 -10.84
N PRO A 337 -16.41 -7.71 -11.02
CA PRO A 337 -15.41 -7.68 -12.09
C PRO A 337 -14.41 -8.83 -11.95
N ILE A 338 -13.64 -9.08 -13.02
CA ILE A 338 -12.52 -10.04 -12.95
C ILE A 338 -11.46 -9.46 -12.01
N PRO A 339 -10.99 -10.22 -11.00
CA PRO A 339 -9.96 -9.71 -10.09
C PRO A 339 -8.62 -9.53 -10.81
N SER A 340 -7.98 -8.38 -10.55
CA SER A 340 -6.68 -8.01 -11.12
C SER A 340 -5.51 -8.33 -10.20
N TYR A 341 -5.78 -8.63 -8.92
CA TYR A 341 -4.82 -9.00 -7.90
C TYR A 341 -5.20 -10.34 -7.28
N ILE A 342 -4.30 -11.31 -7.34
CA ILE A 342 -4.51 -12.67 -6.84
C ILE A 342 -3.47 -12.97 -5.78
N GLN A 343 -3.91 -13.39 -4.61
CA GLN A 343 -3.06 -13.69 -3.49
C GLN A 343 -3.27 -15.14 -3.04
N TYR A 344 -2.19 -15.90 -2.91
CA TYR A 344 -2.17 -17.24 -2.37
C TYR A 344 -1.52 -17.26 -0.98
N GLN A 345 -2.21 -17.89 -0.01
CA GLN A 345 -1.75 -18.05 1.36
C GLN A 345 -1.74 -19.51 1.80
#